data_36d6df963f585e8e0f3348bc9d061017
#
_entry.id   36d6df963f585e8e0f3348bc9d061017
#
_cell.length_a   1.000
_cell.length_b   1.000
_cell.length_c   1.000
_cell.angle_alpha   90.00
_cell.angle_beta   90.00
_cell.angle_gamma   90.00
#
_symmetry.space_group_name_H-M   'P 1'
#
loop_
_entity.id
_entity.type
_entity.pdbx_description
1 polymer ?
#
loop_
_entity_poly.entity_id
_entity_poly.type
_entity_poly.pdbx_seq_one_letter_code
_entity_poly.pdbx_strand_id
1 'polypeptide(L)'
;VYDVSTEQLGTFDLVFVGSLLLHLRDPVLALERLRAVCHDRLQVVDCVDPMLDRFGRWFSGARFQAGDGRMEWLVPNRRCLGQMVEAAGYVDVSVGRRFTIPFRATRGGVAHASVTARNPSALAD
;
A
#
# COMPACT_ATOMS: atom_id res chain seq x y z
N VAL A 1 7.59 0.90 -11.68
CA VAL A 1 6.24 0.37 -11.35
C VAL A 1 5.16 1.03 -12.21
N TYR A 2 5.30 2.30 -12.56
CA TYR A 2 4.30 3.02 -13.37
C TYR A 2 4.14 2.50 -14.81
N ASP A 3 5.13 1.78 -15.33
CA ASP A 3 5.15 1.23 -16.69
C ASP A 3 4.81 -0.27 -16.72
N VAL A 4 4.26 -0.81 -15.64
CA VAL A 4 3.83 -2.21 -15.57
C VAL A 4 2.68 -2.46 -16.54
N SER A 5 2.82 -3.47 -17.38
CA SER A 5 1.79 -3.88 -18.33
C SER A 5 1.67 -5.40 -18.44
N THR A 6 0.49 -5.85 -18.84
CA THR A 6 0.22 -7.28 -19.11
C THR A 6 1.02 -7.83 -20.28
N GLU A 7 1.34 -6.99 -21.26
CA GLU A 7 2.15 -7.39 -22.42
C GLU A 7 3.56 -7.79 -22.05
N GLN A 8 4.13 -7.14 -21.00
CA GLN A 8 5.48 -7.40 -20.53
C GLN A 8 5.55 -8.53 -19.51
N LEU A 9 4.58 -8.62 -18.61
CA LEU A 9 4.64 -9.48 -17.43
C LEU A 9 3.58 -10.58 -17.39
N GLY A 10 2.52 -10.48 -18.20
CA GLY A 10 1.34 -11.34 -18.05
C GLY A 10 0.51 -10.96 -16.81
N THR A 11 -0.23 -11.92 -16.29
CA THR A 11 -1.08 -11.75 -15.10
C THR A 11 -0.69 -12.72 -13.99
N PHE A 12 -0.93 -12.31 -12.75
CA PHE A 12 -0.61 -13.08 -11.54
C PHE A 12 -1.85 -13.19 -10.64
N ASP A 13 -2.06 -14.35 -10.04
CA ASP A 13 -3.16 -14.57 -9.09
C ASP A 13 -2.97 -13.76 -7.80
N LEU A 14 -1.72 -13.50 -7.43
CA LEU A 14 -1.35 -12.69 -6.28
C LEU A 14 -0.28 -11.67 -6.66
N VAL A 15 -0.54 -10.41 -6.39
CA VAL A 15 0.44 -9.34 -6.45
C VAL A 15 0.76 -8.89 -5.02
N PHE A 16 2.04 -8.96 -4.65
CA PHE A 16 2.53 -8.52 -3.35
C PHE A 16 3.29 -7.20 -3.48
N VAL A 17 2.91 -6.21 -2.66
CA VAL A 17 3.56 -4.90 -2.57
C VAL A 17 4.10 -4.72 -1.16
N GLY A 18 5.41 -4.73 -1.01
CA GLY A 18 6.07 -4.62 0.29
C GLY A 18 6.98 -3.40 0.38
N SER A 19 6.70 -2.50 1.32
CA SER A 19 7.50 -1.29 1.61
C SER A 19 7.87 -0.50 0.34
N LEU A 20 6.92 -0.34 -0.57
CA LEU A 20 7.12 0.30 -1.87
C LEU A 20 6.41 1.64 -1.96
N LEU A 21 5.16 1.71 -1.49
CA LEU A 21 4.28 2.86 -1.75
C LEU A 21 4.81 4.15 -1.14
N LEU A 22 5.46 4.07 0.03
CA LEU A 22 6.07 5.23 0.69
C LEU A 22 7.17 5.90 -0.14
N HIS A 23 7.80 5.17 -1.06
CA HIS A 23 8.87 5.69 -1.93
C HIS A 23 8.34 6.28 -3.25
N LEU A 24 7.04 6.19 -3.49
CA LEU A 24 6.42 6.62 -4.73
C LEU A 24 5.77 7.99 -4.60
N ARG A 25 5.89 8.81 -5.64
CA ARG A 25 5.20 10.10 -5.71
C ARG A 25 3.71 9.95 -5.87
N ASP A 26 3.28 8.94 -6.62
CA ASP A 26 1.88 8.63 -6.86
C ASP A 26 1.61 7.15 -6.55
N PRO A 27 1.38 6.82 -5.27
CA PRO A 27 1.11 5.44 -4.87
C PRO A 27 -0.22 4.90 -5.42
N VAL A 28 -1.22 5.75 -5.64
CA VAL A 28 -2.51 5.33 -6.20
C VAL A 28 -2.35 4.91 -7.64
N LEU A 29 -1.66 5.71 -8.47
CA LEU A 29 -1.35 5.35 -9.85
C LEU A 29 -0.56 4.04 -9.93
N ALA A 30 0.40 3.84 -9.04
CA ALA A 30 1.15 2.59 -8.99
C ALA A 30 0.23 1.38 -8.74
N LEU A 31 -0.69 1.49 -7.79
CA LEU A 31 -1.69 0.45 -7.50
C LEU A 31 -2.64 0.21 -8.69
N GLU A 32 -3.07 1.26 -9.39
CA GLU A 32 -3.86 1.15 -10.61
C GLU A 32 -3.11 0.37 -11.70
N ARG A 33 -1.82 0.67 -11.90
CA ARG A 33 -0.98 -0.06 -12.86
C ARG A 33 -0.80 -1.52 -12.48
N LEU A 34 -0.58 -1.81 -11.21
CA LEU A 34 -0.47 -3.18 -10.70
C LEU A 34 -1.78 -3.97 -10.86
N ARG A 35 -2.94 -3.29 -10.85
CA ARG A 35 -4.23 -3.94 -11.09
C ARG A 35 -4.33 -4.57 -12.47
N ALA A 36 -3.67 -4.01 -13.48
CA ALA A 36 -3.65 -4.57 -14.83
C ALA A 36 -3.01 -5.98 -14.87
N VAL A 37 -2.01 -6.24 -14.03
CA VAL A 37 -1.31 -7.53 -13.96
C VAL A 37 -1.78 -8.42 -12.80
N CYS A 38 -2.66 -7.92 -11.95
CA CYS A 38 -3.26 -8.67 -10.83
C CYS A 38 -4.55 -9.34 -11.28
N HIS A 39 -4.55 -10.67 -11.40
CA HIS A 39 -5.77 -11.40 -11.78
C HIS A 39 -6.77 -11.49 -10.62
N ASP A 40 -6.34 -11.86 -9.42
CA ASP A 40 -7.26 -12.09 -8.29
C ASP A 40 -6.95 -11.19 -7.09
N ARG A 41 -5.81 -11.37 -6.42
CA ARG A 41 -5.57 -10.79 -5.10
C ARG A 41 -4.39 -9.84 -5.06
N LEU A 42 -4.58 -8.74 -4.33
CA LEU A 42 -3.53 -7.83 -3.91
C LEU A 42 -3.24 -8.00 -2.42
N GLN A 43 -1.97 -8.05 -2.07
CA GLN A 43 -1.48 -7.97 -0.69
C GLN A 43 -0.49 -6.80 -0.59
N VAL A 44 -0.82 -5.80 0.18
CA VAL A 44 0.07 -4.68 0.50
C VAL A 44 0.55 -4.83 1.94
N VAL A 45 1.84 -4.66 2.15
CA VAL A 45 2.46 -4.48 3.47
C VAL A 45 3.34 -3.25 3.40
N ASP A 46 2.91 -2.15 4.01
CA ASP A 46 3.63 -0.89 3.88
C ASP A 46 3.67 -0.11 5.20
N CYS A 47 4.54 0.89 5.25
CA CYS A 47 4.70 1.75 6.40
C CYS A 47 3.44 2.55 6.70
N VAL A 48 3.12 2.68 7.98
CA VAL A 48 2.08 3.56 8.47
C VAL A 48 2.63 4.49 9.54
N ASP A 49 2.09 5.70 9.61
CA ASP A 49 2.44 6.66 10.66
C ASP A 49 1.67 6.30 11.93
N PRO A 50 2.36 5.90 13.01
CA PRO A 50 1.68 5.48 14.23
C PRO A 50 0.97 6.60 14.95
N MET A 51 1.42 7.86 14.79
CA MET A 51 0.76 9.02 15.40
C MET A 51 -0.53 9.36 14.67
N LEU A 52 -0.51 9.42 13.34
CA LEU A 52 -1.72 9.63 12.54
C LEU A 52 -2.69 8.45 12.66
N ASP A 53 -2.16 7.24 12.85
CA ASP A 53 -2.99 6.04 12.99
C ASP A 53 -3.82 6.04 14.29
N ARG A 54 -3.38 6.71 15.34
CA ARG A 54 -4.18 6.92 16.56
C ARG A 54 -5.48 7.65 16.30
N PHE A 55 -5.51 8.51 15.27
CA PHE A 55 -6.65 9.30 14.86
C PHE A 55 -7.36 8.73 13.61
N GLY A 56 -6.92 7.59 13.12
CA GLY A 56 -7.48 6.93 11.92
C GLY A 56 -8.96 6.57 12.02
N ARG A 57 -9.51 6.55 13.23
CA ARG A 57 -10.96 6.42 13.48
C ARG A 57 -11.74 7.65 12.96
N TRP A 58 -11.14 8.84 13.00
CA TRP A 58 -11.79 10.11 12.71
C TRP A 58 -11.47 10.61 11.31
N PHE A 59 -10.27 10.31 10.77
CA PHE A 59 -9.86 10.80 9.48
C PHE A 59 -8.88 9.85 8.77
N SER A 60 -8.81 10.03 7.45
CA SER A 60 -7.81 9.43 6.59
C SER A 60 -6.73 10.46 6.29
N GLY A 61 -5.47 10.15 6.54
CA GLY A 61 -4.40 11.09 6.37
C GLY A 61 -3.04 10.44 6.15
N ALA A 62 -2.14 11.21 5.55
CA ALA A 62 -0.77 10.83 5.34
C ALA A 62 0.17 11.98 5.68
N ARG A 63 1.33 11.65 6.24
CA ARG A 63 2.39 12.62 6.49
C ARG A 63 3.28 12.72 5.26
N PHE A 64 3.50 13.93 4.78
CA PHE A 64 4.46 14.22 3.73
C PHE A 64 5.89 14.25 4.33
N GLN A 65 6.80 13.45 3.77
CA GLN A 65 8.17 13.33 4.28
C GLN A 65 9.26 13.66 3.25
N ALA A 66 8.89 14.01 2.03
CA ALA A 66 9.86 14.32 0.99
C ALA A 66 10.70 15.55 1.38
N GLY A 67 11.98 15.48 1.09
CA GLY A 67 12.97 16.53 1.41
C GLY A 67 14.08 16.00 2.32
N ASP A 68 15.09 16.83 2.57
CA ASP A 68 16.23 16.54 3.47
C ASP A 68 16.97 15.21 3.16
N GLY A 69 17.01 14.80 1.87
CA GLY A 69 17.64 13.56 1.46
C GLY A 69 16.87 12.29 1.78
N ARG A 70 15.63 12.40 2.26
CA ARG A 70 14.76 11.25 2.50
C ARG A 70 14.22 10.68 1.20
N MET A 71 14.06 9.37 1.16
CA MET A 71 13.54 8.63 0.01
C MET A 71 12.03 8.35 0.13
N GLU A 72 11.44 8.69 1.27
CA GLU A 72 10.01 8.52 1.52
C GLU A 72 9.24 9.77 1.09
N TRP A 73 8.08 9.59 0.48
CA TRP A 73 7.19 10.67 0.06
C TRP A 73 6.01 10.85 0.98
N LEU A 74 5.23 9.79 1.18
CA LEU A 74 4.01 9.81 1.97
C LEU A 74 4.00 8.61 2.91
N VAL A 75 3.65 8.85 4.18
CA VAL A 75 3.41 7.80 5.17
C VAL A 75 1.99 7.95 5.69
N PRO A 76 1.06 7.07 5.27
CA PRO A 76 -0.34 7.14 5.61
C PRO A 76 -0.63 6.57 7.00
N ASN A 77 -1.82 6.87 7.53
CA ASN A 77 -2.42 6.01 8.54
C ASN A 77 -3.08 4.78 7.87
N ARG A 78 -3.50 3.77 8.63
CA ARG A 78 -4.09 2.54 8.09
C ARG A 78 -5.33 2.81 7.23
N ARG A 79 -6.20 3.71 7.67
CA ARG A 79 -7.39 4.10 6.93
C ARG A 79 -7.04 4.67 5.56
N CYS A 80 -6.06 5.56 5.50
CA CYS A 80 -5.59 6.13 4.25
C CYS A 80 -4.97 5.07 3.33
N LEU A 81 -4.18 4.15 3.88
CA LEU A 81 -3.60 3.04 3.12
C LEU A 81 -4.68 2.18 2.46
N GLY A 82 -5.72 1.81 3.21
CA GLY A 82 -6.88 1.09 2.66
C GLY A 82 -7.61 1.87 1.58
N GLN A 83 -7.82 3.16 1.79
CA GLN A 83 -8.49 4.02 0.80
C GLN A 83 -7.67 4.24 -0.47
N MET A 84 -6.34 4.24 -0.40
CA MET A 84 -5.48 4.25 -1.60
C MET A 84 -5.74 3.01 -2.46
N VAL A 85 -5.90 1.85 -1.84
CA VAL A 85 -6.20 0.58 -2.52
C VAL A 85 -7.61 0.62 -3.13
N GLU A 86 -8.60 1.11 -2.40
CA GLU A 86 -9.96 1.32 -2.93
C GLU A 86 -9.99 2.30 -4.10
N ALA A 87 -9.29 3.44 -3.97
CA ALA A 87 -9.20 4.46 -5.02
C ALA A 87 -8.55 3.92 -6.31
N ALA A 88 -7.64 2.95 -6.19
CA ALA A 88 -7.03 2.26 -7.33
C ALA A 88 -7.97 1.25 -8.01
N GLY A 89 -9.20 1.09 -7.49
CA GLY A 89 -10.24 0.26 -8.10
C GLY A 89 -10.27 -1.19 -7.63
N TYR A 90 -9.61 -1.52 -6.53
CA TYR A 90 -9.75 -2.82 -5.86
C TYR A 90 -11.01 -2.84 -4.99
N VAL A 91 -11.51 -4.05 -4.75
CA VAL A 91 -12.70 -4.31 -3.92
C VAL A 91 -12.37 -5.26 -2.77
N ASP A 92 -13.32 -5.47 -1.86
CA ASP A 92 -13.15 -6.33 -0.67
C ASP A 92 -11.90 -5.97 0.12
N VAL A 93 -11.66 -4.68 0.28
CA VAL A 93 -10.48 -4.15 0.96
C VAL A 93 -10.56 -4.39 2.46
N SER A 94 -9.60 -5.11 3.00
CA SER A 94 -9.47 -5.40 4.42
C SER A 94 -8.13 -4.90 4.94
N VAL A 95 -8.18 -4.07 5.98
CA VAL A 95 -6.99 -3.49 6.61
C VAL A 95 -6.69 -4.25 7.90
N GLY A 96 -5.47 -4.78 7.98
CA GLY A 96 -4.99 -5.52 9.15
C GLY A 96 -4.58 -4.61 10.31
N ARG A 97 -4.19 -5.25 11.40
CA ARG A 97 -3.65 -4.54 12.58
C ARG A 97 -2.26 -3.96 12.27
N ARG A 98 -1.93 -2.88 12.95
CA ARG A 98 -0.58 -2.33 12.94
C ARG A 98 0.39 -3.29 13.64
N PHE A 99 1.57 -3.45 13.07
CA PHE A 99 2.67 -4.20 13.65
C PHE A 99 3.99 -3.46 13.40
N THR A 100 5.04 -3.84 14.10
CA THR A 100 6.35 -3.21 14.00
C THR A 100 7.35 -4.17 13.37
N ILE A 101 8.02 -3.73 12.33
CA ILE A 101 9.21 -4.42 11.80
C ILE A 101 10.42 -3.89 12.55
N PRO A 102 11.11 -4.72 13.37
CA PRO A 102 12.21 -4.25 14.19
C PRO A 102 13.46 -3.96 13.37
N PHE A 103 14.25 -2.99 13.82
CA PHE A 103 15.59 -2.78 13.30
C PHE A 103 16.55 -3.90 13.76
N ARG A 104 17.49 -4.29 12.89
CA ARG A 104 18.47 -5.34 13.22
C ARG A 104 19.49 -4.91 14.28
N ALA A 105 19.90 -3.65 14.26
CA ALA A 105 21.06 -3.18 15.02
C ALA A 105 20.71 -2.26 16.21
N THR A 106 19.47 -1.80 16.31
CA THR A 106 19.04 -0.82 17.32
C THR A 106 17.71 -1.20 17.93
N ARG A 107 17.37 -0.61 19.08
CA ARG A 107 16.03 -0.72 19.65
C ARG A 107 15.02 0.04 18.77
N GLY A 108 13.79 -0.46 18.71
CA GLY A 108 12.72 0.14 17.93
C GLY A 108 12.52 -0.54 16.58
N GLY A 109 11.77 0.11 15.70
CA GLY A 109 11.39 -0.43 14.40
C GLY A 109 10.48 0.54 13.67
N VAL A 110 9.95 0.08 12.55
CA VAL A 110 9.04 0.84 11.69
C VAL A 110 7.65 0.24 11.74
N ALA A 111 6.65 1.07 12.01
CA ALA A 111 5.27 0.65 12.02
C ALA A 111 4.78 0.34 10.59
N HIS A 112 4.14 -0.80 10.44
CA HIS A 112 3.58 -1.30 9.20
C HIS A 112 2.14 -1.75 9.42
N ALA A 113 1.40 -1.85 8.33
CA ALA A 113 0.11 -2.54 8.30
C ALA A 113 -0.03 -3.33 7.00
N SER A 114 -0.89 -4.33 7.01
CA SER A 114 -1.25 -5.09 5.82
C SER A 114 -2.62 -4.68 5.32
N VAL A 115 -2.77 -4.66 3.99
CA VAL A 115 -4.04 -4.50 3.32
C VAL A 115 -4.18 -5.63 2.31
N THR A 116 -5.30 -6.33 2.37
CA THR A 116 -5.68 -7.33 1.35
C THR A 116 -6.86 -6.82 0.56
N ALA A 117 -6.87 -7.12 -0.72
CA ALA A 117 -7.97 -6.72 -1.60
C ALA A 117 -8.10 -7.68 -2.78
N ARG A 118 -9.20 -7.56 -3.51
CA ARG A 118 -9.45 -8.33 -4.72
C ARG A 118 -9.55 -7.42 -5.94
N ASN A 119 -9.12 -7.94 -7.07
CA ASN A 119 -9.39 -7.30 -8.35
C ASN A 119 -10.84 -7.64 -8.75
N PRO A 120 -11.69 -6.64 -9.06
CA PRO A 120 -13.06 -6.90 -9.47
C PRO A 120 -13.18 -7.77 -10.73
N SER A 121 -12.17 -7.82 -11.59
CA SER A 121 -12.18 -8.70 -12.76
C SER A 121 -12.25 -10.20 -12.40
N ALA A 122 -11.65 -10.60 -11.28
CA ALA A 122 -11.72 -11.98 -10.80
C ALA A 122 -13.12 -12.39 -10.30
N LEU A 123 -13.98 -11.43 -9.97
CA LEU A 123 -15.35 -11.67 -9.50
C LEU A 123 -16.34 -11.80 -10.65
N ALA A 124 -15.93 -11.46 -11.87
CA ALA A 124 -16.74 -11.53 -13.07
C ALA A 124 -16.62 -12.89 -13.81
N ASP A 125 -15.62 -13.69 -13.44
CA ASP A 125 -15.34 -15.03 -13.97
C ASP A 125 -15.98 -16.11 -13.08
#